data_1e15d378703880d44056f29cd6f509bc
#
_entry.id   1e15d378703880d44056f29cd6f509bc
#
_cell.length_a   1.000
_cell.length_b   1.000
_cell.length_c   1.000
_cell.angle_alpha   90.00
_cell.angle_beta   90.00
_cell.angle_gamma   90.00
#
_symmetry.space_group_name_H-M   'P 1'
#
loop_
_entity.id
_entity.type
_entity.pdbx_description
1 polymer ?
#
loop_
_entity_poly.entity_id
_entity_poly.type
_entity_poly.pdbx_seq_one_letter_code
_entity_poly.pdbx_strand_id
1 'polypeptide(L)'
;MLNIRYTALSVGAKRPFTLLHAGDTHLTRADARDGERKVTLAEKRARVFPNAEAYLRELGELQSRENCPIVHSGDLIDFVSQPNLEAAKAFTDAHDCFMAAGNHEFSLYVGEAFEDAAYRNQSLEKVQAAFKNDIRMASRTLNGVKLVALDNGYYRFEEEQLTFLQRECAEGLPVILVMHTPLYTPALHDYMLHVRAAECGYLCGTPKEEMASYSQHRYIQQMPDEVTLETCRYIADCPQIRCLLTGHIHVDVYCPLVNGKPQYAVGLDSVGRITVR
;
A
#
# COMPACT_ATOMS: atom_id res chain seq x y z
N MET A 1 11.55 -6.01 -16.83
CA MET A 1 12.76 -5.61 -16.08
C MET A 1 12.35 -4.55 -15.08
N LEU A 2 12.61 -4.77 -13.78
CA LEU A 2 12.27 -3.85 -12.70
C LEU A 2 12.95 -2.49 -12.89
N ASN A 3 12.19 -1.42 -12.69
CA ASN A 3 12.71 -0.07 -12.58
C ASN A 3 13.15 0.19 -11.14
N ILE A 4 14.46 0.14 -10.87
CA ILE A 4 14.97 0.28 -9.50
C ILE A 4 15.29 1.75 -9.20
N ARG A 5 14.64 2.31 -8.17
CA ARG A 5 14.87 3.66 -7.63
C ARG A 5 15.71 3.58 -6.37
N TYR A 6 16.78 4.32 -6.30
CA TYR A 6 17.69 4.34 -5.15
C TYR A 6 17.39 5.54 -4.25
N THR A 7 17.15 5.27 -2.97
CA THR A 7 16.85 6.32 -1.97
C THR A 7 17.63 6.04 -0.69
N ALA A 8 18.05 7.08 0.00
CA ALA A 8 18.61 7.01 1.33
C ALA A 8 17.71 7.74 2.34
N LEU A 9 17.34 7.06 3.42
CA LEU A 9 16.55 7.60 4.52
C LEU A 9 17.40 7.69 5.78
N SER A 10 17.57 8.89 6.30
CA SER A 10 18.22 9.14 7.60
C SER A 10 17.15 9.25 8.68
N VAL A 11 16.83 8.12 9.32
CA VAL A 11 15.78 8.03 10.34
C VAL A 11 16.30 7.73 11.74
N GLY A 12 17.60 7.46 11.89
CA GLY A 12 18.22 7.13 13.17
C GLY A 12 18.33 5.64 13.43
N ALA A 13 18.60 4.83 12.41
CA ALA A 13 18.85 3.40 12.55
C ALA A 13 20.14 3.15 13.35
N LYS A 14 20.14 2.15 14.24
CA LYS A 14 21.34 1.73 15.01
C LYS A 14 22.47 1.21 14.12
N ARG A 15 22.11 0.60 12.99
CA ARG A 15 23.01 0.15 11.92
C ARG A 15 22.31 0.35 10.58
N PRO A 16 23.02 0.81 9.54
CA PRO A 16 22.43 0.90 8.21
C PRO A 16 21.92 -0.46 7.73
N PHE A 17 20.80 -0.45 7.02
CA PHE A 17 20.26 -1.62 6.35
C PHE A 17 19.54 -1.21 5.08
N THR A 18 19.29 -2.16 4.20
CA THR A 18 18.52 -1.96 2.97
C THR A 18 17.15 -2.61 3.11
N LEU A 19 16.14 -2.01 2.50
CA LEU A 19 14.84 -2.62 2.23
C LEU A 19 14.43 -2.36 0.78
N LEU A 20 13.55 -3.21 0.26
CA LEU A 20 12.93 -3.04 -1.05
C LEU A 20 11.48 -2.59 -0.85
N HIS A 21 11.16 -1.37 -1.26
CA HIS A 21 9.80 -0.85 -1.27
C HIS A 21 9.13 -1.24 -2.60
N ALA A 22 8.07 -2.05 -2.52
CA ALA A 22 7.28 -2.54 -3.63
C ALA A 22 5.80 -2.27 -3.39
N GLY A 23 4.99 -2.28 -4.43
CA GLY A 23 3.53 -2.16 -4.38
C GLY A 23 2.92 -2.41 -5.75
N ASP A 24 1.59 -2.39 -5.82
CA ASP A 24 0.82 -2.40 -7.07
C ASP A 24 1.24 -3.51 -8.05
N THR A 25 1.46 -4.72 -7.53
CA THR A 25 1.81 -5.89 -8.35
C THR A 25 0.65 -6.34 -9.22
N HIS A 26 -0.56 -6.36 -8.66
CA HIS A 26 -1.82 -6.73 -9.33
C HIS A 26 -1.76 -8.09 -10.03
N LEU A 27 -1.50 -9.18 -9.30
CA LEU A 27 -1.64 -10.52 -9.86
C LEU A 27 -3.09 -10.77 -10.30
N THR A 28 -3.26 -11.29 -11.51
CA THR A 28 -4.58 -11.41 -12.17
C THR A 28 -4.96 -12.85 -12.50
N ARG A 29 -4.60 -13.80 -11.64
CA ARG A 29 -4.87 -15.23 -11.85
C ARG A 29 -6.30 -15.59 -11.46
N ALA A 30 -6.93 -16.46 -12.22
CA ALA A 30 -8.13 -17.21 -11.86
C ALA A 30 -8.17 -18.54 -12.61
N ASP A 31 -8.86 -19.53 -12.05
CA ASP A 31 -9.08 -20.82 -12.73
C ASP A 31 -10.52 -21.33 -12.54
N ALA A 32 -10.79 -22.56 -12.98
CA ALA A 32 -12.12 -23.14 -12.92
C ALA A 32 -12.76 -23.18 -11.53
N ARG A 33 -11.96 -23.15 -10.46
CA ARG A 33 -12.42 -23.10 -9.06
C ARG A 33 -13.13 -21.78 -8.71
N ASP A 34 -12.82 -20.71 -9.44
CA ASP A 34 -13.37 -19.37 -9.24
C ASP A 34 -14.62 -19.07 -10.09
N GLY A 35 -14.94 -19.95 -11.06
CA GLY A 35 -16.03 -19.79 -12.01
C GLY A 35 -15.71 -18.91 -13.21
N GLU A 36 -16.48 -19.09 -14.31
CA GLU A 36 -16.23 -18.45 -15.62
C GLU A 36 -16.14 -16.91 -15.56
N ARG A 37 -17.00 -16.29 -14.74
CA ARG A 37 -17.01 -14.82 -14.61
C ARG A 37 -15.67 -14.29 -14.11
N LYS A 38 -15.04 -14.98 -13.16
CA LYS A 38 -13.76 -14.56 -12.59
C LYS A 38 -12.60 -14.89 -13.53
N VAL A 39 -12.66 -16.01 -14.26
CA VAL A 39 -11.71 -16.33 -15.33
C VAL A 39 -11.73 -15.24 -16.42
N THR A 40 -12.92 -14.84 -16.87
CA THR A 40 -13.07 -13.72 -17.83
C THR A 40 -12.53 -12.40 -17.26
N LEU A 41 -12.73 -12.12 -15.96
CA LEU A 41 -12.15 -10.95 -15.30
C LEU A 41 -10.63 -11.02 -15.34
N ALA A 42 -10.04 -12.16 -14.98
CA ALA A 42 -8.60 -12.37 -15.00
C ALA A 42 -7.97 -12.08 -16.38
N GLU A 43 -8.57 -12.58 -17.44
CA GLU A 43 -8.10 -12.33 -18.82
C GLU A 43 -8.14 -10.84 -19.19
N LYS A 44 -9.19 -10.12 -18.78
CA LYS A 44 -9.28 -8.67 -19.00
C LYS A 44 -8.24 -7.90 -18.20
N ARG A 45 -8.08 -8.25 -16.93
CA ARG A 45 -7.16 -7.54 -16.02
C ARG A 45 -5.70 -7.84 -16.36
N ALA A 46 -5.36 -9.04 -16.85
CA ALA A 46 -4.01 -9.36 -17.33
C ALA A 46 -3.55 -8.46 -18.49
N ARG A 47 -4.48 -7.91 -19.28
CA ARG A 47 -4.14 -6.91 -20.32
C ARG A 47 -3.84 -5.54 -19.74
N VAL A 48 -4.36 -5.22 -18.55
CA VAL A 48 -4.07 -3.97 -17.83
C VAL A 48 -2.74 -4.08 -17.10
N PHE A 49 -2.43 -5.25 -16.52
CA PHE A 49 -1.22 -5.51 -15.76
C PHE A 49 -0.38 -6.64 -16.40
N PRO A 50 0.14 -6.45 -17.63
CA PRO A 50 0.79 -7.53 -18.38
C PRO A 50 2.13 -7.97 -17.76
N ASN A 51 2.71 -7.14 -16.88
CA ASN A 51 4.02 -7.38 -16.26
C ASN A 51 3.94 -8.00 -14.86
N ALA A 52 2.74 -8.16 -14.27
CA ALA A 52 2.56 -8.56 -12.88
C ALA A 52 3.37 -9.82 -12.49
N GLU A 53 3.33 -10.85 -13.33
CA GLU A 53 4.05 -12.11 -13.12
C GLU A 53 5.58 -11.94 -13.19
N ALA A 54 6.05 -11.18 -14.16
CA ALA A 54 7.48 -10.89 -14.32
C ALA A 54 7.98 -10.02 -13.17
N TYR A 55 7.20 -9.01 -12.79
CA TYR A 55 7.50 -8.12 -11.67
C TYR A 55 7.68 -8.92 -10.37
N LEU A 56 6.72 -9.77 -10.01
CA LEU A 56 6.78 -10.54 -8.77
C LEU A 56 7.99 -11.48 -8.72
N ARG A 57 8.27 -12.16 -9.85
CA ARG A 57 9.45 -13.02 -9.97
C ARG A 57 10.75 -12.24 -9.82
N GLU A 58 10.91 -11.13 -10.56
CA GLU A 58 12.12 -10.31 -10.52
C GLU A 58 12.32 -9.64 -9.15
N LEU A 59 11.24 -9.27 -8.45
CA LEU A 59 11.26 -8.76 -7.08
C LEU A 59 11.80 -9.82 -6.11
N GLY A 60 11.33 -11.07 -6.21
CA GLY A 60 11.83 -12.19 -5.40
C GLY A 60 13.30 -12.50 -5.67
N GLU A 61 13.73 -12.47 -6.94
CA GLU A 61 15.13 -12.64 -7.31
C GLU A 61 16.01 -11.50 -6.76
N LEU A 62 15.52 -10.26 -6.81
CA LEU A 62 16.20 -9.10 -6.25
C LEU A 62 16.34 -9.23 -4.74
N GLN A 63 15.26 -9.60 -4.04
CA GLN A 63 15.26 -9.82 -2.60
C GLN A 63 16.29 -10.87 -2.19
N SER A 64 16.31 -12.00 -2.90
CA SER A 64 17.23 -13.10 -2.62
C SER A 64 18.69 -12.68 -2.83
N ARG A 65 18.98 -11.92 -3.88
CA ARG A 65 20.31 -11.41 -4.19
C ARG A 65 20.82 -10.38 -3.19
N GLU A 66 19.93 -9.44 -2.78
CA GLU A 66 20.27 -8.35 -1.87
C GLU A 66 20.22 -8.79 -0.39
N ASN A 67 19.58 -9.91 -0.09
CA ASN A 67 19.33 -10.43 1.25
C ASN A 67 18.75 -9.37 2.20
N CYS A 68 17.70 -8.69 1.76
CA CYS A 68 17.05 -7.61 2.49
C CYS A 68 15.51 -7.76 2.42
N PRO A 69 14.76 -7.26 3.41
CA PRO A 69 13.31 -7.41 3.42
C PRO A 69 12.64 -6.66 2.28
N ILE A 70 11.55 -7.22 1.77
CA ILE A 70 10.55 -6.53 0.98
C ILE A 70 9.56 -5.86 1.93
N VAL A 71 9.27 -4.59 1.69
CA VAL A 71 8.18 -3.84 2.30
C VAL A 71 7.18 -3.53 1.19
N HIS A 72 6.05 -4.25 1.20
CA HIS A 72 5.04 -4.15 0.15
C HIS A 72 3.87 -3.29 0.61
N SER A 73 3.59 -2.24 -0.12
CA SER A 73 2.56 -1.24 0.20
C SER A 73 1.17 -1.56 -0.35
N GLY A 74 0.86 -2.84 -0.60
CA GLY A 74 -0.48 -3.28 -1.00
C GLY A 74 -0.65 -3.54 -2.49
N ASP A 75 -1.80 -4.09 -2.86
CA ASP A 75 -2.18 -4.50 -4.21
C ASP A 75 -1.21 -5.54 -4.81
N LEU A 76 -0.88 -6.56 -4.02
CA LEU A 76 -0.13 -7.71 -4.52
C LEU A 76 -1.01 -8.57 -5.43
N ILE A 77 -2.28 -8.72 -5.10
CA ILE A 77 -3.31 -9.35 -5.95
C ILE A 77 -4.29 -8.29 -6.48
N ASP A 78 -4.83 -8.51 -7.66
CA ASP A 78 -5.79 -7.59 -8.29
C ASP A 78 -7.24 -7.86 -7.86
N PHE A 79 -7.54 -9.07 -7.44
CA PHE A 79 -8.82 -9.49 -6.89
C PHE A 79 -8.68 -10.84 -6.18
N VAL A 80 -9.63 -11.13 -5.32
CA VAL A 80 -9.67 -12.38 -4.55
C VAL A 80 -10.04 -13.55 -5.47
N SER A 81 -9.09 -14.45 -5.70
CA SER A 81 -9.26 -15.72 -6.40
C SER A 81 -8.37 -16.78 -5.75
N GLN A 82 -8.70 -18.05 -5.98
CA GLN A 82 -7.91 -19.14 -5.40
C GLN A 82 -6.44 -19.10 -5.89
N PRO A 83 -6.14 -18.98 -7.21
CA PRO A 83 -4.75 -18.94 -7.69
C PRO A 83 -3.99 -17.66 -7.26
N ASN A 84 -4.67 -16.50 -7.12
CA ASN A 84 -4.03 -15.30 -6.62
C ASN A 84 -3.59 -15.47 -5.16
N LEU A 85 -4.46 -16.02 -4.31
CA LEU A 85 -4.13 -16.27 -2.89
C LEU A 85 -3.03 -17.33 -2.74
N GLU A 86 -3.06 -18.38 -3.55
CA GLU A 86 -2.00 -19.39 -3.59
C GLU A 86 -0.65 -18.78 -4.00
N ALA A 87 -0.65 -17.89 -5.01
CA ALA A 87 0.56 -17.20 -5.45
C ALA A 87 1.09 -16.22 -4.41
N ALA A 88 0.20 -15.42 -3.79
CA ALA A 88 0.56 -14.51 -2.72
C ALA A 88 1.17 -15.26 -1.53
N LYS A 89 0.54 -16.38 -1.13
CA LYS A 89 1.07 -17.23 -0.05
C LYS A 89 2.42 -17.81 -0.41
N ALA A 90 2.57 -18.37 -1.60
CA ALA A 90 3.84 -18.95 -2.05
C ALA A 90 4.97 -17.90 -2.06
N PHE A 91 4.67 -16.68 -2.52
CA PHE A 91 5.63 -15.58 -2.54
C PHE A 91 6.03 -15.15 -1.13
N THR A 92 5.06 -14.90 -0.24
CA THR A 92 5.33 -14.46 1.12
C THR A 92 6.00 -15.56 1.97
N ASP A 93 5.73 -16.85 1.68
CA ASP A 93 6.41 -17.96 2.34
C ASP A 93 7.88 -18.10 1.91
N ALA A 94 8.18 -17.83 0.63
CA ALA A 94 9.52 -17.93 0.07
C ALA A 94 10.41 -16.73 0.39
N HIS A 95 9.83 -15.55 0.63
CA HIS A 95 10.56 -14.30 0.77
C HIS A 95 10.30 -13.62 2.11
N ASP A 96 11.27 -12.80 2.56
CA ASP A 96 11.10 -11.91 3.71
C ASP A 96 10.27 -10.68 3.28
N CYS A 97 8.95 -10.81 3.36
CA CYS A 97 7.99 -9.79 2.95
C CYS A 97 7.16 -9.30 4.15
N PHE A 98 7.13 -7.98 4.34
CA PHE A 98 6.27 -7.28 5.30
C PHE A 98 5.30 -6.40 4.53
N MET A 99 4.00 -6.59 4.71
CA MET A 99 2.97 -6.04 3.83
C MET A 99 1.89 -5.26 4.58
N ALA A 100 1.45 -4.15 4.00
CA ALA A 100 0.16 -3.51 4.28
C ALA A 100 -0.84 -3.91 3.18
N ALA A 101 -2.13 -4.04 3.52
CA ALA A 101 -3.15 -4.28 2.51
C ALA A 101 -3.37 -3.05 1.62
N GLY A 102 -3.65 -3.29 0.34
CA GLY A 102 -4.25 -2.32 -0.56
C GLY A 102 -5.75 -2.57 -0.76
N ASN A 103 -6.38 -1.80 -1.62
CA ASN A 103 -7.82 -1.95 -1.86
C ASN A 103 -8.14 -3.20 -2.69
N HIS A 104 -7.23 -3.66 -3.52
CA HIS A 104 -7.42 -4.84 -4.34
C HIS A 104 -7.30 -6.17 -3.57
N GLU A 105 -6.62 -6.19 -2.42
CA GLU A 105 -6.53 -7.40 -1.59
C GLU A 105 -7.91 -7.98 -1.23
N PHE A 106 -8.91 -7.11 -1.05
CA PHE A 106 -10.25 -7.53 -0.63
C PHE A 106 -11.29 -7.48 -1.76
N SER A 107 -10.91 -7.06 -2.96
CA SER A 107 -11.81 -6.97 -4.11
C SER A 107 -12.28 -8.35 -4.57
N LEU A 108 -13.57 -8.63 -4.44
CA LEU A 108 -14.19 -9.85 -4.99
C LEU A 108 -14.29 -9.76 -6.52
N TYR A 109 -14.70 -8.60 -7.01
CA TYR A 109 -14.73 -8.22 -8.42
C TYR A 109 -14.38 -6.74 -8.55
N VAL A 110 -13.42 -6.42 -9.40
CA VAL A 110 -12.94 -5.04 -9.58
C VAL A 110 -14.06 -4.14 -10.11
N GLY A 111 -14.31 -3.03 -9.41
CA GLY A 111 -15.25 -1.98 -9.82
C GLY A 111 -16.73 -2.28 -9.54
N GLU A 112 -17.09 -3.31 -8.76
CA GLU A 112 -18.50 -3.68 -8.55
C GLU A 112 -19.13 -3.23 -7.22
N ALA A 113 -18.33 -2.90 -6.22
CA ALA A 113 -18.85 -2.56 -4.90
C ALA A 113 -18.23 -1.29 -4.35
N PHE A 114 -18.93 -0.67 -3.38
CA PHE A 114 -18.31 0.28 -2.50
C PHE A 114 -17.30 -0.44 -1.61
N GLU A 115 -16.10 0.09 -1.59
CA GLU A 115 -15.00 -0.39 -0.77
C GLU A 115 -15.19 0.17 0.63
N ASP A 116 -15.79 -0.61 1.50
CA ASP A 116 -16.03 -0.32 2.91
C ASP A 116 -15.66 -1.51 3.81
N ALA A 117 -15.73 -1.33 5.12
CA ALA A 117 -15.39 -2.36 6.09
C ALA A 117 -16.25 -3.63 5.94
N ALA A 118 -17.55 -3.50 5.61
CA ALA A 118 -18.44 -4.64 5.42
C ALA A 118 -18.06 -5.46 4.18
N TYR A 119 -17.67 -4.78 3.10
CA TYR A 119 -17.18 -5.42 1.89
C TYR A 119 -15.84 -6.14 2.15
N ARG A 120 -14.88 -5.47 2.79
CA ARG A 120 -13.60 -6.07 3.19
C ARG A 120 -13.80 -7.35 3.99
N ASN A 121 -14.69 -7.32 4.98
CA ASN A 121 -14.90 -8.44 5.89
C ASN A 121 -15.47 -9.70 5.20
N GLN A 122 -16.00 -9.60 3.98
CA GLN A 122 -16.46 -10.77 3.21
C GLN A 122 -15.30 -11.69 2.81
N SER A 123 -14.09 -11.15 2.66
CA SER A 123 -12.92 -11.91 2.22
C SER A 123 -11.73 -11.85 3.19
N LEU A 124 -11.78 -11.02 4.23
CA LEU A 124 -10.65 -10.73 5.12
C LEU A 124 -9.99 -11.99 5.67
N GLU A 125 -10.74 -12.91 6.26
CA GLU A 125 -10.18 -14.14 6.87
C GLU A 125 -9.44 -14.98 5.83
N LYS A 126 -10.06 -15.17 4.66
CA LYS A 126 -9.47 -15.93 3.56
C LYS A 126 -8.22 -15.26 3.00
N VAL A 127 -8.27 -13.95 2.85
CA VAL A 127 -7.14 -13.17 2.33
C VAL A 127 -5.99 -13.16 3.34
N GLN A 128 -6.28 -12.88 4.61
CA GLN A 128 -5.26 -12.87 5.68
C GLN A 128 -4.46 -14.18 5.75
N ALA A 129 -5.11 -15.32 5.49
CA ALA A 129 -4.44 -16.62 5.50
C ALA A 129 -3.34 -16.77 4.42
N ALA A 130 -3.29 -15.91 3.42
CA ALA A 130 -2.25 -15.88 2.39
C ALA A 130 -1.00 -15.06 2.79
N PHE A 131 -1.06 -14.33 3.91
CA PHE A 131 0.02 -13.42 4.33
C PHE A 131 0.55 -13.76 5.73
N LYS A 132 1.86 -13.55 5.96
CA LYS A 132 2.51 -13.87 7.23
C LYS A 132 2.22 -12.88 8.34
N ASN A 133 2.21 -11.60 8.04
CA ASN A 133 1.82 -10.58 9.02
C ASN A 133 0.34 -10.23 8.88
N ASP A 134 -0.23 -9.66 9.92
CA ASP A 134 -1.52 -9.01 9.80
C ASP A 134 -1.40 -7.86 8.81
N ILE A 135 -2.14 -7.96 7.67
CA ILE A 135 -2.06 -6.96 6.59
C ILE A 135 -2.87 -5.70 6.88
N ARG A 136 -3.73 -5.73 7.93
CA ARG A 136 -4.47 -4.56 8.37
C ARG A 136 -3.67 -3.68 9.32
N MET A 137 -2.95 -4.29 10.26
CA MET A 137 -2.07 -3.57 11.20
C MET A 137 -1.01 -4.51 11.78
N ALA A 138 0.23 -4.20 11.54
CA ALA A 138 1.36 -4.97 12.05
C ALA A 138 2.56 -4.06 12.33
N SER A 139 3.47 -4.53 13.18
CA SER A 139 4.77 -3.88 13.36
C SER A 139 5.91 -4.88 13.35
N ARG A 140 7.09 -4.41 12.93
CA ARG A 140 8.34 -5.16 12.91
C ARG A 140 9.51 -4.21 13.16
N THR A 141 10.43 -4.59 14.02
CA THR A 141 11.63 -3.78 14.30
C THR A 141 12.86 -4.32 13.58
N LEU A 142 13.55 -3.46 12.84
CA LEU A 142 14.81 -3.75 12.15
C LEU A 142 15.87 -2.72 12.52
N ASN A 143 16.97 -3.16 13.11
CA ASN A 143 18.10 -2.28 13.48
C ASN A 143 17.70 -1.01 14.24
N GLY A 144 16.70 -1.11 15.13
CA GLY A 144 16.21 0.00 15.94
C GLY A 144 15.25 0.94 15.22
N VAL A 145 14.82 0.62 14.02
CA VAL A 145 13.74 1.29 13.29
C VAL A 145 12.53 0.37 13.26
N LYS A 146 11.36 0.92 13.55
CA LYS A 146 10.11 0.19 13.51
C LYS A 146 9.42 0.40 12.16
N LEU A 147 9.10 -0.69 11.47
CA LEU A 147 8.17 -0.69 10.34
C LEU A 147 6.77 -0.89 10.92
N VAL A 148 5.84 -0.04 10.55
CA VAL A 148 4.42 -0.16 10.94
C VAL A 148 3.59 -0.23 9.66
N ALA A 149 2.85 -1.31 9.47
CA ALA A 149 1.89 -1.46 8.37
C ALA A 149 0.49 -1.10 8.85
N LEU A 150 -0.24 -0.29 8.07
CA LEU A 150 -1.64 0.03 8.29
C LEU A 150 -2.42 -0.09 6.99
N ASP A 151 -3.55 -0.79 7.02
CA ASP A 151 -4.54 -0.82 5.94
C ASP A 151 -5.28 0.52 5.86
N ASN A 152 -5.07 1.25 4.78
CA ASN A 152 -5.87 2.42 4.39
C ASN A 152 -6.30 2.33 2.92
N GLY A 153 -6.39 1.11 2.39
CA GLY A 153 -6.73 0.84 0.99
C GLY A 153 -8.06 1.48 0.58
N TYR A 154 -9.01 1.59 1.51
CA TYR A 154 -10.32 2.21 1.29
C TYR A 154 -10.37 3.69 1.72
N TYR A 155 -9.23 4.40 1.68
CA TYR A 155 -9.08 5.83 1.99
C TYR A 155 -9.44 6.20 3.44
N ARG A 156 -9.58 5.22 4.34
CA ARG A 156 -9.99 5.42 5.72
C ARG A 156 -9.12 4.66 6.70
N PHE A 157 -9.10 5.14 7.92
CA PHE A 157 -8.55 4.44 9.08
C PHE A 157 -9.65 4.12 10.08
N GLU A 158 -9.43 3.11 10.90
CA GLU A 158 -10.30 2.71 11.99
C GLU A 158 -9.67 3.09 13.34
N GLU A 159 -10.50 3.27 14.40
CA GLU A 159 -10.03 3.65 15.74
C GLU A 159 -8.97 2.69 16.30
N GLU A 160 -9.13 1.40 16.03
CA GLU A 160 -8.16 0.39 16.46
C GLU A 160 -6.79 0.58 15.81
N GLN A 161 -6.75 1.04 14.55
CA GLN A 161 -5.51 1.33 13.84
C GLN A 161 -4.82 2.58 14.38
N LEU A 162 -5.57 3.62 14.73
CA LEU A 162 -5.03 4.81 15.39
C LEU A 162 -4.44 4.44 16.76
N THR A 163 -5.19 3.70 17.57
CA THR A 163 -4.74 3.21 18.88
C THR A 163 -3.49 2.35 18.75
N PHE A 164 -3.47 1.44 17.78
CA PHE A 164 -2.29 0.62 17.48
C PHE A 164 -1.08 1.49 17.12
N LEU A 165 -1.23 2.44 16.18
CA LEU A 165 -0.16 3.34 15.77
C LEU A 165 0.40 4.18 16.94
N GLN A 166 -0.48 4.71 17.77
CA GLN A 166 -0.10 5.48 18.96
C GLN A 166 0.73 4.63 19.92
N ARG A 167 0.30 3.38 20.16
CA ARG A 167 1.06 2.44 21.01
C ARG A 167 2.44 2.15 20.43
N GLU A 168 2.53 1.87 19.12
CA GLU A 168 3.80 1.57 18.46
C GLU A 168 4.77 2.77 18.48
N CYS A 169 4.25 3.99 18.35
CA CYS A 169 5.04 5.22 18.45
C CYS A 169 5.49 5.53 19.89
N ALA A 170 4.68 5.18 20.91
CA ALA A 170 5.00 5.41 22.32
C ALA A 170 6.27 4.69 22.80
N GLU A 171 6.72 3.65 22.08
CA GLU A 171 8.01 2.99 22.36
C GLU A 171 9.24 3.87 22.05
N GLY A 172 9.06 5.02 21.39
CA GLY A 172 10.11 6.00 21.15
C GLY A 172 11.07 5.67 20.00
N LEU A 173 10.90 4.55 19.31
CA LEU A 173 11.71 4.20 18.15
C LEU A 173 11.29 5.04 16.92
N PRO A 174 12.24 5.34 16.00
CA PRO A 174 11.85 5.90 14.71
C PRO A 174 10.98 4.90 13.92
N VAL A 175 9.91 5.42 13.31
CA VAL A 175 8.91 4.64 12.57
C VAL A 175 8.98 4.97 11.08
N ILE A 176 9.00 3.94 10.24
CA ILE A 176 8.66 4.01 8.83
C ILE A 176 7.26 3.42 8.70
N LEU A 177 6.30 4.25 8.30
CA LEU A 177 4.91 3.87 8.14
C LEU A 177 4.67 3.35 6.73
N VAL A 178 4.05 2.18 6.62
CA VAL A 178 3.75 1.50 5.36
C VAL A 178 2.23 1.48 5.19
N MET A 179 1.75 2.04 4.11
CA MET A 179 0.32 2.13 3.79
C MET A 179 0.14 1.98 2.28
N HIS A 180 -1.07 1.72 1.85
CA HIS A 180 -1.34 1.66 0.41
C HIS A 180 -1.58 3.05 -0.17
N THR A 181 -2.62 3.73 0.29
CA THR A 181 -3.03 5.03 -0.25
C THR A 181 -2.18 6.16 0.32
N PRO A 182 -1.55 6.99 -0.51
CA PRO A 182 -0.81 8.16 -0.05
C PRO A 182 -1.71 9.14 0.71
N LEU A 183 -1.16 9.81 1.71
CA LEU A 183 -1.86 10.92 2.36
C LEU A 183 -1.91 12.13 1.45
N TYR A 184 -3.01 12.86 1.56
CA TYR A 184 -3.22 14.11 0.83
C TYR A 184 -2.10 15.12 1.09
N THR A 185 -1.61 15.70 0.00
CA THR A 185 -0.88 16.96 -0.01
C THR A 185 -1.38 17.80 -1.18
N PRO A 186 -1.44 19.15 -1.09
CA PRO A 186 -1.89 19.98 -2.20
C PRO A 186 -1.11 19.69 -3.50
N ALA A 187 0.20 19.55 -3.40
CA ALA A 187 1.07 19.28 -4.56
C ALA A 187 0.78 17.92 -5.23
N LEU A 188 0.54 16.87 -4.44
CA LEU A 188 0.22 15.55 -5.00
C LEU A 188 -1.18 15.53 -5.60
N HIS A 189 -2.14 16.18 -4.95
CA HIS A 189 -3.50 16.32 -5.46
C HIS A 189 -3.53 17.05 -6.81
N ASP A 190 -2.85 18.20 -6.89
CA ASP A 190 -2.71 18.98 -8.13
C ASP A 190 -2.04 18.15 -9.24
N TYR A 191 -0.96 17.43 -8.90
CA TYR A 191 -0.27 16.52 -9.82
C TYR A 191 -1.23 15.45 -10.38
N MET A 192 -2.03 14.82 -9.53
CA MET A 192 -2.97 13.79 -9.97
C MET A 192 -4.05 14.35 -10.90
N LEU A 193 -4.65 15.49 -10.56
CA LEU A 193 -5.73 16.07 -11.37
C LEU A 193 -5.21 16.70 -12.66
N HIS A 194 -4.13 17.47 -12.62
CA HIS A 194 -3.74 18.32 -13.75
C HIS A 194 -2.58 17.77 -14.58
N VAL A 195 -1.69 16.95 -13.99
CA VAL A 195 -0.60 16.33 -14.74
C VAL A 195 -0.96 14.92 -15.19
N ARG A 196 -1.57 14.13 -14.29
CA ARG A 196 -2.02 12.77 -14.61
C ARG A 196 -3.39 12.74 -15.29
N ALA A 197 -4.14 13.84 -15.27
CA ALA A 197 -5.52 13.93 -15.73
C ALA A 197 -6.44 12.86 -15.12
N ALA A 198 -6.19 12.54 -13.84
CA ALA A 198 -6.99 11.58 -13.09
C ALA A 198 -8.36 12.18 -12.72
N GLU A 199 -9.37 11.34 -12.58
CA GLU A 199 -10.74 11.77 -12.23
C GLU A 199 -10.88 12.28 -10.78
N CYS A 200 -9.87 12.00 -9.93
CA CYS A 200 -9.78 12.41 -8.53
C CYS A 200 -8.34 12.27 -8.03
N GLY A 201 -8.06 12.72 -6.81
CA GLY A 201 -6.70 12.66 -6.24
C GLY A 201 -6.21 11.27 -5.89
N TYR A 202 -7.11 10.33 -5.61
CA TYR A 202 -6.79 8.99 -5.08
C TYR A 202 -5.92 9.05 -3.83
N LEU A 203 -6.26 9.97 -2.90
CA LEU A 203 -5.49 10.27 -1.69
C LEU A 203 -6.33 10.11 -0.44
N CYS A 204 -5.72 9.63 0.63
CA CYS A 204 -6.35 9.53 1.95
C CYS A 204 -6.31 10.89 2.66
N GLY A 205 -7.43 11.31 3.26
CA GLY A 205 -7.53 12.56 4.01
C GLY A 205 -7.64 13.82 3.15
N THR A 206 -8.11 13.69 1.89
CA THR A 206 -8.37 14.86 1.02
C THR A 206 -9.44 15.76 1.64
N PRO A 207 -9.18 17.08 1.81
CA PRO A 207 -10.17 18.03 2.29
C PRO A 207 -11.42 18.06 1.39
N LYS A 208 -12.58 18.22 2.00
CA LYS A 208 -13.86 18.25 1.31
C LYS A 208 -13.91 19.30 0.17
N GLU A 209 -13.31 20.45 0.42
CA GLU A 209 -13.27 21.59 -0.50
C GLU A 209 -12.51 21.27 -1.79
N GLU A 210 -11.50 20.41 -1.69
CA GLU A 210 -10.67 19.97 -2.81
C GLU A 210 -11.34 18.90 -3.67
N MET A 211 -12.44 18.33 -3.20
CA MET A 211 -13.17 17.24 -3.87
C MET A 211 -14.35 17.76 -4.72
N ALA A 212 -14.48 19.08 -4.94
CA ALA A 212 -15.61 19.67 -5.62
C ALA A 212 -15.75 19.20 -7.09
N SER A 213 -14.66 18.81 -7.74
CA SER A 213 -14.66 18.30 -9.12
C SER A 213 -14.87 16.79 -9.23
N TYR A 214 -14.90 16.07 -8.12
CA TYR A 214 -15.02 14.62 -8.13
C TYR A 214 -16.42 14.17 -8.55
N SER A 215 -16.52 13.02 -9.24
CA SER A 215 -17.80 12.36 -9.41
C SER A 215 -18.41 12.02 -8.05
N GLN A 216 -19.74 11.92 -7.98
CA GLN A 216 -20.43 11.58 -6.72
C GLN A 216 -19.91 10.27 -6.12
N HIS A 217 -19.59 9.28 -6.95
CA HIS A 217 -19.03 8.02 -6.51
C HIS A 217 -17.66 8.22 -5.82
N ARG A 218 -16.73 8.95 -6.48
CA ARG A 218 -15.40 9.21 -5.93
C ARG A 218 -15.43 10.10 -4.69
N TYR A 219 -16.35 11.06 -4.67
CA TYR A 219 -16.58 11.89 -3.51
C TYR A 219 -16.99 11.08 -2.27
N ILE A 220 -17.96 10.17 -2.41
CA ILE A 220 -18.42 9.32 -1.31
C ILE A 220 -17.29 8.35 -0.88
N GLN A 221 -16.59 7.75 -1.83
CA GLN A 221 -15.52 6.80 -1.58
C GLN A 221 -14.36 7.42 -0.78
N GLN A 222 -13.94 8.63 -1.15
CA GLN A 222 -12.73 9.26 -0.58
C GLN A 222 -13.03 10.27 0.54
N MET A 223 -14.31 10.55 0.83
CA MET A 223 -14.66 11.47 1.92
C MET A 223 -14.13 10.92 3.25
N PRO A 224 -13.17 11.62 3.88
CA PRO A 224 -12.63 11.16 5.15
C PRO A 224 -13.66 11.34 6.27
N ASP A 225 -13.71 10.38 7.17
CA ASP A 225 -14.39 10.51 8.46
C ASP A 225 -13.49 11.15 9.52
N GLU A 226 -14.03 11.35 10.71
CA GLU A 226 -13.35 12.04 11.80
C GLU A 226 -12.10 11.27 12.27
N VAL A 227 -12.19 9.94 12.37
CA VAL A 227 -11.08 9.05 12.75
C VAL A 227 -9.96 9.11 11.72
N THR A 228 -10.30 9.11 10.44
CA THR A 228 -9.32 9.25 9.36
C THR A 228 -8.58 10.58 9.43
N LEU A 229 -9.29 11.69 9.63
CA LEU A 229 -8.68 13.01 9.77
C LEU A 229 -7.80 13.11 11.02
N GLU A 230 -8.22 12.51 12.14
CA GLU A 230 -7.42 12.44 13.36
C GLU A 230 -6.15 11.61 13.13
N THR A 231 -6.26 10.47 12.47
CA THR A 231 -5.12 9.61 12.15
C THR A 231 -4.13 10.33 11.23
N CYS A 232 -4.62 11.01 10.19
CA CYS A 232 -3.77 11.81 9.29
C CYS A 232 -3.02 12.91 10.05
N ARG A 233 -3.69 13.62 10.97
CA ARG A 233 -3.04 14.64 11.85
C ARG A 233 -1.99 13.98 12.74
N TYR A 234 -2.34 12.87 13.40
CA TYR A 234 -1.38 12.15 14.24
C TYR A 234 -0.14 11.71 13.43
N ILE A 235 -0.33 11.16 12.24
CA ILE A 235 0.79 10.78 11.35
C ILE A 235 1.66 11.98 11.00
N ALA A 236 1.05 13.12 10.69
CA ALA A 236 1.77 14.34 10.37
C ALA A 236 2.58 14.86 11.58
N ASP A 237 1.98 14.91 12.77
CA ASP A 237 2.55 15.58 13.92
C ASP A 237 3.49 14.70 14.76
N CYS A 238 3.32 13.36 14.73
CA CYS A 238 4.10 12.43 15.53
C CYS A 238 5.58 12.44 15.12
N PRO A 239 6.52 12.84 16.00
CA PRO A 239 7.94 12.95 15.66
C PRO A 239 8.62 11.59 15.46
N GLN A 240 8.07 10.50 15.99
CA GLN A 240 8.58 9.14 15.76
C GLN A 240 8.37 8.70 14.33
N ILE A 241 7.29 9.11 13.66
CA ILE A 241 7.03 8.76 12.27
C ILE A 241 7.96 9.59 11.37
N ARG A 242 8.95 8.93 10.76
CA ARG A 242 10.01 9.56 9.98
C ARG A 242 9.79 9.55 8.49
N CYS A 243 9.00 8.60 7.99
CA CYS A 243 8.78 8.41 6.57
C CYS A 243 7.51 7.60 6.33
N LEU A 244 6.84 7.85 5.20
CA LEU A 244 5.72 7.08 4.68
C LEU A 244 6.14 6.40 3.38
N LEU A 245 5.82 5.10 3.25
CA LEU A 245 5.98 4.31 2.04
C LEU A 245 4.59 3.86 1.57
N THR A 246 4.24 4.22 0.34
CA THR A 246 2.88 4.05 -0.22
C THR A 246 2.91 3.52 -1.66
N GLY A 247 1.76 3.17 -2.21
CA GLY A 247 1.55 2.74 -3.60
C GLY A 247 0.33 3.43 -4.21
N HIS A 248 -0.62 2.65 -4.76
CA HIS A 248 -1.97 3.02 -5.17
C HIS A 248 -2.09 3.91 -6.42
N ILE A 249 -1.29 4.93 -6.52
CA ILE A 249 -1.38 5.92 -7.62
C ILE A 249 -0.60 5.52 -8.87
N HIS A 250 0.04 4.36 -8.85
CA HIS A 250 0.77 3.75 -9.97
C HIS A 250 1.89 4.65 -10.54
N VAL A 251 2.48 5.50 -9.72
CA VAL A 251 3.52 6.46 -10.10
C VAL A 251 4.61 6.51 -9.05
N ASP A 252 5.88 6.51 -9.51
CA ASP A 252 7.01 6.82 -8.63
C ASP A 252 7.02 8.31 -8.31
N VAL A 253 6.74 8.67 -7.06
CA VAL A 253 6.75 10.07 -6.65
C VAL A 253 7.28 10.24 -5.21
N TYR A 254 8.07 11.29 -5.03
CA TYR A 254 8.38 11.85 -3.72
C TYR A 254 7.52 13.07 -3.50
N CYS A 255 6.63 13.01 -2.54
CA CYS A 255 5.73 14.12 -2.21
C CYS A 255 5.60 14.25 -0.69
N PRO A 256 6.46 15.04 -0.04
CA PRO A 256 6.44 15.18 1.41
C PRO A 256 5.14 15.81 1.89
N LEU A 257 4.73 15.46 3.13
CA LEU A 257 3.63 16.12 3.81
C LEU A 257 3.94 17.61 4.01
N VAL A 258 2.92 18.40 4.29
CA VAL A 258 3.04 19.88 4.45
C VAL A 258 4.12 20.28 5.46
N ASN A 259 4.34 19.47 6.50
CA ASN A 259 5.39 19.69 7.49
C ASN A 259 6.78 19.17 7.07
N GLY A 260 6.95 18.73 5.82
CA GLY A 260 8.21 18.22 5.27
C GLY A 260 8.49 16.74 5.56
N LYS A 261 7.59 16.00 6.23
CA LYS A 261 7.76 14.56 6.48
C LYS A 261 7.77 13.79 5.17
N PRO A 262 8.82 12.99 4.88
CA PRO A 262 8.96 12.26 3.62
C PRO A 262 7.80 11.30 3.35
N GLN A 263 7.22 11.36 2.16
CA GLN A 263 6.28 10.39 1.62
C GLN A 263 6.76 9.95 0.23
N TYR A 264 6.86 8.65 0.03
CA TYR A 264 7.25 8.03 -1.24
C TYR A 264 6.16 7.09 -1.70
N ALA A 265 5.65 7.29 -2.90
CA ALA A 265 4.83 6.30 -3.58
C ALA A 265 5.69 5.56 -4.61
N VAL A 266 5.53 4.24 -4.67
CA VAL A 266 6.12 3.38 -5.69
C VAL A 266 5.11 3.19 -6.83
N GLY A 267 5.60 3.21 -8.07
CA GLY A 267 4.77 3.02 -9.26
C GLY A 267 4.76 1.59 -9.76
N LEU A 268 3.97 1.35 -10.79
CA LEU A 268 3.93 0.07 -11.51
C LEU A 268 5.32 -0.30 -12.04
N ASP A 269 5.67 -1.58 -11.97
CA ASP A 269 6.95 -2.14 -12.44
C ASP A 269 8.20 -1.52 -11.77
N SER A 270 8.02 -0.79 -10.68
CA SER A 270 9.08 -0.08 -9.96
C SER A 270 9.35 -0.69 -8.59
N VAL A 271 10.59 -0.56 -8.13
CA VAL A 271 11.02 -0.92 -6.78
C VAL A 271 11.91 0.17 -6.21
N GLY A 272 11.56 0.67 -5.03
CA GLY A 272 12.42 1.54 -4.24
C GLY A 272 13.48 0.70 -3.49
N ARG A 273 14.75 0.78 -3.88
CA ARG A 273 15.85 0.24 -3.07
C ARG A 273 16.28 1.31 -2.07
N ILE A 274 15.84 1.15 -0.83
CA ILE A 274 15.99 2.17 0.21
C ILE A 274 17.10 1.77 1.18
N THR A 275 18.12 2.60 1.30
CA THR A 275 19.14 2.48 2.36
C THR A 275 18.68 3.29 3.56
N VAL A 276 18.41 2.63 4.67
CA VAL A 276 17.98 3.22 5.96
C VAL A 276 19.20 3.40 6.87
N ARG A 277 19.37 4.63 7.41
CA ARG A 277 20.48 5.04 8.26
C ARG A 277 20.02 5.67 9.56
#